data_45f4574307f94f9f2409c61fbfdacf00
#
_entry.id   45f4574307f94f9f2409c61fbfdacf00
#
_cell.length_a   1.000
_cell.length_b   1.000
_cell.length_c   1.000
_cell.angle_alpha   90.00
_cell.angle_beta   90.00
_cell.angle_gamma   90.00
#
_symmetry.space_group_name_H-M   'P 1'
#
loop_
_entity.id
_entity.type
_entity.pdbx_description
1 polymer ?
#
loop_
_entity_poly.entity_id
_entity_poly.type
_entity_poly.pdbx_seq_one_letter_code
_entity_poly.pdbx_strand_id
1 'polypeptide(L)'
;MIDWGAEDYHPVVYLPDNYTILDLSKGVWKNPTTMFSIGKYDEYRPGLYNSEIFKGIRNVHVGIDIGGPVGTPCMAFMDGEISHFGYNPQPGDHGNVVITKHKIGNQYLWA
;
A
#
# COMPACT_ATOMS: atom_id res chain seq x y z
N MET A 1 -1.64 0.03 -24.14
CA MET A 1 -1.53 -0.91 -23.01
C MET A 1 -0.10 -0.91 -22.52
N ILE A 2 0.10 -0.89 -21.21
CA ILE A 2 1.45 -0.96 -20.63
C ILE A 2 1.98 -2.39 -20.71
N ASP A 3 3.20 -2.54 -21.23
CA ASP A 3 3.91 -3.82 -21.19
C ASP A 3 4.70 -3.94 -19.89
N TRP A 4 4.04 -4.51 -18.87
CA TRP A 4 4.62 -4.68 -17.55
C TRP A 4 5.83 -5.62 -17.51
N GLY A 5 5.94 -6.54 -18.47
CA GLY A 5 7.03 -7.51 -18.53
C GLY A 5 8.35 -6.96 -19.09
N ALA A 6 8.31 -5.75 -19.68
CA ALA A 6 9.50 -5.13 -20.31
C ALA A 6 10.35 -4.34 -19.32
N GLU A 7 9.92 -4.17 -18.08
CA GLU A 7 10.57 -3.32 -17.09
C GLU A 7 11.22 -4.14 -15.97
N ASP A 8 12.28 -3.56 -15.41
CA ASP A 8 12.92 -4.08 -14.20
C ASP A 8 12.28 -3.45 -12.97
N TYR A 9 11.84 -4.28 -12.05
CA TYR A 9 11.20 -3.82 -10.82
C TYR A 9 12.07 -4.06 -9.61
N HIS A 10 11.96 -3.15 -8.63
CA HIS A 10 12.64 -3.23 -7.36
C HIS A 10 11.63 -3.48 -6.25
N PRO A 11 11.96 -4.29 -5.23
CA PRO A 11 11.10 -4.42 -4.05
C PRO A 11 10.89 -3.05 -3.37
N VAL A 12 9.65 -2.77 -2.97
CA VAL A 12 9.34 -1.54 -2.23
C VAL A 12 9.75 -1.64 -0.76
N VAL A 13 9.81 -2.85 -0.24
CA VAL A 13 10.32 -3.19 1.09
C VAL A 13 11.04 -4.53 0.99
N TYR A 14 12.18 -4.66 1.66
CA TYR A 14 12.83 -5.96 1.81
C TYR A 14 12.13 -6.74 2.91
N LEU A 15 11.36 -7.76 2.53
CA LEU A 15 10.66 -8.63 3.47
C LEU A 15 11.54 -9.81 3.87
N PRO A 16 11.59 -10.17 5.18
CA PRO A 16 12.19 -11.42 5.60
C PRO A 16 11.31 -12.61 5.18
N ASP A 17 11.84 -13.84 5.28
CA ASP A 17 11.06 -15.03 4.97
C ASP A 17 9.87 -15.22 5.94
N ASN A 18 9.98 -14.72 7.14
CA ASN A 18 8.96 -14.83 8.17
C ASN A 18 8.12 -13.56 8.26
N TYR A 19 6.98 -13.55 7.58
CA TYR A 19 5.99 -12.48 7.65
C TYR A 19 4.58 -13.06 7.65
N THR A 20 3.60 -12.27 8.07
CA THR A 20 2.20 -12.68 8.15
C THR A 20 1.39 -12.05 7.02
N ILE A 21 0.64 -12.85 6.29
CA ILE A 21 -0.40 -12.34 5.38
C ILE A 21 -1.69 -12.19 6.19
N LEU A 22 -2.19 -10.97 6.30
CA LEU A 22 -3.38 -10.66 7.08
C LEU A 22 -4.64 -11.09 6.32
N ASP A 23 -5.63 -11.58 7.06
CA ASP A 23 -6.98 -11.79 6.55
C ASP A 23 -7.92 -10.80 7.26
N LEU A 24 -8.28 -9.74 6.57
CA LEU A 24 -9.18 -8.69 7.08
C LEU A 24 -10.59 -8.79 6.50
N SER A 25 -10.88 -9.87 5.78
CA SER A 25 -12.17 -10.08 5.10
C SER A 25 -13.33 -10.29 6.08
N LYS A 26 -13.03 -10.60 7.34
CA LYS A 26 -14.05 -10.82 8.38
C LYS A 26 -14.32 -9.58 9.24
N GLY A 27 -13.75 -8.44 8.87
CA GLY A 27 -13.93 -7.20 9.62
C GLY A 27 -13.26 -7.16 10.99
N VAL A 28 -12.35 -8.07 11.28
CA VAL A 28 -11.66 -8.19 12.57
C VAL A 28 -10.18 -8.02 12.39
N TRP A 29 -9.61 -7.09 13.16
CA TRP A 29 -8.16 -6.89 13.22
C TRP A 29 -7.56 -7.80 14.28
N LYS A 30 -6.50 -8.53 13.90
CA LYS A 30 -5.66 -9.27 14.85
C LYS A 30 -4.22 -8.83 14.65
N ASN A 31 -3.53 -8.56 15.75
CA ASN A 31 -2.11 -8.23 15.68
C ASN A 31 -1.32 -9.42 15.12
N PRO A 32 -0.47 -9.20 14.11
CA PRO A 32 0.40 -10.26 13.61
C PRO A 32 1.44 -10.65 14.66
N THR A 33 1.88 -11.90 14.62
CA THR A 33 2.95 -12.41 15.50
C THR A 33 4.34 -12.18 14.93
N THR A 34 4.45 -11.72 13.69
CA THR A 34 5.69 -11.42 13.00
C THR A 34 5.93 -9.93 12.96
N MET A 35 7.21 -9.51 12.78
CA MET A 35 7.57 -8.08 12.66
C MET A 35 7.00 -7.45 11.38
N PHE A 36 6.86 -8.24 10.32
CA PHE A 36 6.32 -7.77 9.04
C PHE A 36 5.00 -8.46 8.73
N SER A 37 4.12 -7.73 8.09
CA SER A 37 2.80 -8.23 7.67
C SER A 37 2.39 -7.61 6.34
N ILE A 38 1.49 -8.28 5.63
CA ILE A 38 0.94 -7.80 4.37
C ILE A 38 -0.57 -7.78 4.45
N GLY A 39 -1.18 -6.61 4.18
CA GLY A 39 -2.60 -6.47 3.91
C GLY A 39 -2.86 -6.53 2.41
N LYS A 40 -3.77 -7.39 2.00
CA LYS A 40 -3.92 -7.80 0.59
C LYS A 40 -4.61 -6.75 -0.27
N TYR A 41 -4.22 -6.73 -1.54
CA TYR A 41 -4.90 -5.98 -2.60
C TYR A 41 -6.25 -6.62 -2.95
N ASP A 42 -7.21 -5.77 -3.29
CA ASP A 42 -8.56 -6.18 -3.72
C ASP A 42 -9.29 -7.03 -2.67
N GLU A 43 -8.96 -6.83 -1.40
CA GLU A 43 -9.59 -7.54 -0.30
C GLU A 43 -10.85 -6.82 0.15
N TYR A 44 -11.97 -7.54 0.18
CA TYR A 44 -13.21 -7.06 0.79
C TYR A 44 -13.05 -7.03 2.31
N ARG A 45 -13.21 -5.84 2.90
CA ARG A 45 -12.98 -5.59 4.34
C ARG A 45 -14.21 -4.94 4.97
N PRO A 46 -15.27 -5.71 5.22
CA PRO A 46 -16.50 -5.16 5.79
C PRO A 46 -16.24 -4.66 7.22
N GLY A 47 -16.76 -3.45 7.52
CA GLY A 47 -16.72 -2.91 8.87
C GLY A 47 -15.39 -2.33 9.35
N LEU A 48 -14.33 -2.33 8.53
CA LEU A 48 -13.04 -1.76 8.91
C LEU A 48 -12.90 -0.27 8.63
N TYR A 49 -13.65 0.27 7.67
CA TYR A 49 -13.58 1.66 7.25
C TYR A 49 -14.80 2.44 7.76
N ASN A 50 -14.79 2.74 9.06
CA ASN A 50 -15.92 3.37 9.76
C ASN A 50 -15.70 4.85 10.09
N SER A 51 -14.65 5.48 9.56
CA SER A 51 -14.41 6.90 9.79
C SER A 51 -15.44 7.77 9.06
N GLU A 52 -15.55 9.05 9.51
CA GLU A 52 -16.41 10.03 8.85
C GLU A 52 -16.13 10.18 7.35
N ILE A 53 -14.87 10.05 6.93
CA ILE A 53 -14.48 10.14 5.52
C ILE A 53 -15.15 9.07 4.68
N PHE A 54 -15.29 7.86 5.20
CA PHE A 54 -15.80 6.72 4.44
C PHE A 54 -17.27 6.43 4.69
N LYS A 55 -17.79 6.74 5.88
CA LYS A 55 -19.20 6.56 6.28
C LYS A 55 -19.74 5.16 5.99
N GLY A 56 -18.90 4.13 6.14
CA GLY A 56 -19.29 2.74 5.89
C GLY A 56 -19.46 2.36 4.41
N ILE A 57 -19.21 3.25 3.46
CA ILE A 57 -19.33 2.98 2.03
C ILE A 57 -18.11 2.23 1.49
N ARG A 58 -16.93 2.54 2.04
CA ARG A 58 -15.67 1.98 1.58
C ARG A 58 -15.41 0.64 2.25
N ASN A 59 -15.27 -0.42 1.46
CA ASN A 59 -15.12 -1.78 1.97
C ASN A 59 -14.16 -2.67 1.17
N VAL A 60 -13.55 -2.15 0.11
CA VAL A 60 -12.55 -2.88 -0.68
C VAL A 60 -11.22 -2.15 -0.64
N HIS A 61 -10.14 -2.88 -0.33
CA HIS A 61 -8.79 -2.33 -0.28
C HIS A 61 -8.13 -2.36 -1.66
N VAL A 62 -7.88 -1.19 -2.23
CA VAL A 62 -7.25 -1.03 -3.55
C VAL A 62 -5.76 -0.67 -3.43
N GLY A 63 -5.06 -1.36 -2.59
CA GLY A 63 -3.63 -1.19 -2.36
C GLY A 63 -3.06 -2.40 -1.68
N ILE A 64 -1.79 -2.33 -1.34
CA ILE A 64 -1.11 -3.33 -0.52
C ILE A 64 -0.59 -2.62 0.72
N ASP A 65 -0.95 -3.10 1.89
CA ASP A 65 -0.39 -2.64 3.15
C ASP A 65 0.84 -3.48 3.50
N ILE A 66 1.92 -2.83 3.86
CA ILE A 66 3.09 -3.53 4.39
C ILE A 66 3.35 -2.99 5.79
N GLY A 67 3.10 -3.82 6.79
CA GLY A 67 3.40 -3.53 8.18
C GLY A 67 4.85 -3.89 8.49
N GLY A 68 5.51 -3.05 9.26
CA GLY A 68 6.89 -3.28 9.67
C GLY A 68 7.32 -2.32 10.77
N PRO A 69 8.52 -2.49 11.33
CA PRO A 69 9.04 -1.59 12.36
C PRO A 69 9.29 -0.18 11.81
N VAL A 70 9.21 0.79 12.70
CA VAL A 70 9.57 2.18 12.39
C VAL A 70 11.01 2.24 11.90
N GLY A 71 11.24 2.98 10.81
CA GLY A 71 12.55 3.08 10.18
C GLY A 71 12.78 2.09 9.05
N THR A 72 11.83 1.21 8.76
CA THR A 72 11.92 0.31 7.60
C THR A 72 12.03 1.14 6.31
N PRO A 73 13.07 0.92 5.48
CA PRO A 73 13.19 1.62 4.21
C PRO A 73 12.05 1.26 3.25
N CYS A 74 11.47 2.29 2.64
CA CYS A 74 10.48 2.15 1.56
C CYS A 74 11.12 2.67 0.27
N MET A 75 11.16 1.85 -0.75
CA MET A 75 11.86 2.12 -2.00
C MET A 75 10.89 2.26 -3.16
N ALA A 76 11.27 3.04 -4.16
CA ALA A 76 10.51 3.09 -5.40
C ALA A 76 10.56 1.72 -6.11
N PHE A 77 9.44 1.31 -6.69
CA PHE A 77 9.37 0.01 -7.36
C PHE A 77 10.08 -0.02 -8.72
N MET A 78 10.39 1.15 -9.28
CA MET A 78 11.17 1.32 -10.51
C MET A 78 11.70 2.75 -10.60
N ASP A 79 12.54 3.03 -11.58
CA ASP A 79 13.06 4.37 -11.84
C ASP A 79 11.92 5.35 -12.10
N GLY A 80 12.08 6.55 -11.56
CA GLY A 80 11.07 7.60 -11.68
C GLY A 80 11.47 8.84 -10.92
N GLU A 81 10.51 9.70 -10.66
CA GLU A 81 10.69 10.94 -9.92
C GLU A 81 9.60 11.13 -8.89
N ILE A 82 9.90 11.88 -7.84
CA ILE A 82 8.88 12.29 -6.88
C ILE A 82 8.01 13.35 -7.54
N SER A 83 6.72 13.04 -7.67
CA SER A 83 5.73 13.95 -8.25
C SER A 83 5.11 14.86 -7.20
N HIS A 84 4.66 14.26 -6.09
CA HIS A 84 3.99 14.96 -5.01
C HIS A 84 4.34 14.31 -3.67
N PHE A 85 4.24 15.10 -2.61
CA PHE A 85 4.29 14.59 -1.25
C PHE A 85 3.45 15.47 -0.34
N GLY A 86 3.00 14.92 0.78
CA GLY A 86 2.16 15.68 1.69
C GLY A 86 1.73 14.88 2.90
N TYR A 87 0.92 15.53 3.72
CA TYR A 87 0.39 14.94 4.94
C TYR A 87 -1.12 15.16 5.00
N ASN A 88 -1.86 14.08 5.16
CA ASN A 88 -3.31 14.06 5.24
C ASN A 88 -3.73 13.61 6.65
N PRO A 89 -3.97 14.57 7.58
CA PRO A 89 -4.11 14.25 9.01
C PRO A 89 -5.49 13.74 9.43
N GLN A 90 -6.49 13.77 8.55
CA GLN A 90 -7.84 13.36 8.93
C GLN A 90 -7.88 11.88 9.32
N PRO A 91 -8.62 11.51 10.38
CA PRO A 91 -8.76 10.10 10.75
C PRO A 91 -9.27 9.24 9.58
N GLY A 92 -8.57 8.15 9.29
CA GLY A 92 -8.88 7.26 8.19
C GLY A 92 -8.33 7.68 6.83
N ASP A 93 -7.67 8.83 6.73
CA ASP A 93 -6.96 9.25 5.53
C ASP A 93 -5.55 8.67 5.47
N HIS A 94 -4.79 8.98 4.42
CA HIS A 94 -3.51 8.33 4.11
C HIS A 94 -2.34 8.73 5.03
N GLY A 95 -2.45 9.81 5.80
CA GLY A 95 -1.32 10.29 6.58
C GLY A 95 -0.22 10.88 5.71
N ASN A 96 1.01 10.48 5.94
CA ASN A 96 2.13 10.90 5.10
C ASN A 96 2.10 10.17 3.77
N VAL A 97 2.24 10.92 2.68
CA VAL A 97 2.13 10.40 1.31
C VAL A 97 3.30 10.88 0.47
N VAL A 98 3.87 9.98 -0.29
CA VAL A 98 4.78 10.29 -1.39
C VAL A 98 4.22 9.65 -2.65
N ILE A 99 4.06 10.44 -3.70
CA ILE A 99 3.60 9.96 -5.01
C ILE A 99 4.76 10.04 -5.98
N THR A 100 5.08 8.94 -6.60
CA THR A 100 6.13 8.83 -7.61
C THR A 100 5.54 8.71 -9.00
N LYS A 101 6.23 9.28 -9.99
CA LYS A 101 5.84 9.24 -11.39
C LYS A 101 6.86 8.45 -12.18
N HIS A 102 6.39 7.52 -12.97
CA HIS A 102 7.21 6.60 -13.74
C HIS A 102 6.82 6.62 -15.20
N LYS A 103 7.79 6.41 -16.07
CA LYS A 103 7.54 6.28 -17.50
C LYS A 103 7.73 4.83 -17.92
N ILE A 104 6.71 4.25 -18.52
CA ILE A 104 6.72 2.88 -19.04
C ILE A 104 6.33 2.95 -20.51
N GLY A 105 7.30 2.71 -21.39
CA GLY A 105 7.09 2.95 -22.84
C GLY A 105 6.75 4.42 -23.11
N ASN A 106 5.58 4.67 -23.68
CA ASN A 106 5.08 6.02 -23.97
C ASN A 106 4.01 6.47 -22.94
N GLN A 107 3.84 5.75 -21.85
CA GLN A 107 2.82 6.04 -20.85
C GLN A 107 3.45 6.43 -19.52
N TYR A 108 2.67 7.13 -18.70
CA TYR A 108 3.06 7.50 -17.34
C TYR A 108 2.18 6.77 -16.34
N LEU A 109 2.80 6.41 -15.22
CA LEU A 109 2.15 5.79 -14.08
C LEU A 109 2.51 6.56 -12.81
N TRP A 110 1.56 6.76 -11.94
CA TRP A 110 1.77 7.31 -10.59
C TRP A 110 1.53 6.22 -9.55
N ALA A 111 2.41 6.13 -8.55
CA ALA A 111 2.34 5.16 -7.47
C ALA A 111 2.46 5.84 -6.10
#